data_fc4d546334a298203fffecacd60e6d16
#
_entry.id   fc4d546334a298203fffecacd60e6d16
#
_cell.length_a   1.000
_cell.length_b   1.000
_cell.length_c   1.000
_cell.angle_alpha   90.00
_cell.angle_beta   90.00
_cell.angle_gamma   90.00
#
_symmetry.space_group_name_H-M   'P 1'
#
loop_
_entity.id
_entity.type
_entity.pdbx_description
1 polymer ?
#
loop_
_entity_poly.entity_id
_entity_poly.type
_entity_poly.pdbx_seq_one_letter_code
_entity_poly.pdbx_strand_id
1 'polypeptide(L)'
;GQYLLAGVAILLTATLTVKAVDVMYEYRSGYPSGIGIPSMLWIAMGLQETDGMAGVYNRYQQATFADHDFQQEPAAQEGREYIRERLKEFRENPSMMVDFFKRKLENQWIEPLFSSLKATETFDTDGEPLPSVIQSLYYGNLHEIDWKLANYYQSIVYLAGLVLGIALCGRWWQKKEIPTALWLPL
;
A
#
# COMPACT_ATOMS: atom_id res chain seq x y z
N GLY A 1 -8.83 29.78 8.47
CA GLY A 1 -7.42 29.97 8.87
C GLY A 1 -6.83 28.86 9.70
N GLN A 2 -7.43 28.45 10.81
CA GLN A 2 -6.79 27.52 11.79
C GLN A 2 -6.52 26.12 11.21
N TYR A 3 -7.41 25.55 10.41
CA TYR A 3 -7.21 24.23 9.79
C TYR A 3 -6.12 24.23 8.72
N LEU A 4 -5.96 25.34 8.01
CA LEU A 4 -4.84 25.48 7.05
C LEU A 4 -3.50 25.51 7.79
N LEU A 5 -3.42 26.26 8.91
CA LEU A 5 -2.22 26.31 9.74
C LEU A 5 -1.89 24.94 10.34
N ALA A 6 -2.89 24.21 10.82
CA ALA A 6 -2.71 22.85 11.33
C ALA A 6 -2.19 21.91 10.22
N GLY A 7 -2.76 21.96 9.03
CA GLY A 7 -2.31 21.16 7.88
C GLY A 7 -0.85 21.48 7.49
N VAL A 8 -0.50 22.75 7.43
CA VAL A 8 0.88 23.18 7.16
C VAL A 8 1.84 22.71 8.26
N ALA A 9 1.44 22.83 9.54
CA ALA A 9 2.25 22.37 10.66
C ALA A 9 2.50 20.85 10.61
N ILE A 10 1.49 20.04 10.29
CA ILE A 10 1.62 18.59 10.13
C ILE A 10 2.60 18.26 8.99
N LEU A 11 2.45 18.91 7.83
CA LEU A 11 3.35 18.69 6.69
C LEU A 11 4.79 19.09 7.02
N LEU A 12 5.00 20.23 7.67
CA LEU A 12 6.32 20.66 8.09
C LEU A 12 6.94 19.68 9.09
N THR A 13 6.17 19.25 10.10
CA THR A 13 6.67 18.30 11.10
C THR A 13 7.03 16.97 10.42
N ALA A 14 6.19 16.44 9.55
CA ALA A 14 6.48 15.22 8.80
C ALA A 14 7.77 15.36 7.97
N THR A 15 7.91 16.46 7.22
CA THR A 15 9.10 16.72 6.39
C THR A 15 10.37 16.83 7.23
N LEU A 16 10.31 17.57 8.34
CA LEU A 16 11.45 17.72 9.25
C LEU A 16 11.83 16.40 9.91
N THR A 17 10.85 15.58 10.30
CA THR A 17 11.11 14.24 10.88
C THR A 17 11.82 13.34 9.88
N VAL A 18 11.34 13.27 8.63
CA VAL A 18 11.98 12.49 7.57
C VAL A 18 13.43 12.95 7.37
N LYS A 19 13.65 14.27 7.24
CA LYS A 19 15.01 14.83 7.10
C LYS A 19 15.91 14.53 8.29
N ALA A 20 15.39 14.59 9.50
CA ALA A 20 16.18 14.26 10.70
C ALA A 20 16.57 12.79 10.73
N VAL A 21 15.67 11.89 10.31
CA VAL A 21 15.96 10.45 10.19
C VAL A 21 17.02 10.20 9.11
N ASP A 22 16.91 10.84 7.95
CA ASP A 22 17.88 10.75 6.87
C ASP A 22 19.28 11.14 7.35
N VAL A 23 19.41 12.34 7.97
CA VAL A 23 20.69 12.83 8.51
C VAL A 23 21.25 11.89 9.58
N MET A 24 20.40 11.37 10.46
CA MET A 24 20.83 10.43 11.49
C MET A 24 21.31 9.10 10.89
N TYR A 25 20.62 8.62 9.86
CA TYR A 25 21.01 7.41 9.12
C TYR A 25 22.35 7.60 8.43
N GLU A 26 22.55 8.69 7.67
CA GLU A 26 23.81 9.02 7.01
C GLU A 26 24.97 9.13 7.99
N TYR A 27 24.73 9.82 9.10
CA TYR A 27 25.75 9.97 10.15
C TYR A 27 26.17 8.62 10.77
N ARG A 28 25.22 7.71 11.00
CA ARG A 28 25.48 6.42 11.63
C ARG A 28 26.01 5.35 10.67
N SER A 29 25.49 5.30 9.46
CA SER A 29 25.83 4.27 8.48
C SER A 29 27.03 4.62 7.61
N GLY A 30 27.34 5.91 7.46
CA GLY A 30 28.32 6.41 6.51
C GLY A 30 27.86 6.34 5.05
N TYR A 31 26.60 5.96 4.80
CA TYR A 31 26.01 5.87 3.45
C TYR A 31 24.96 6.98 3.28
N PRO A 32 24.89 7.60 2.09
CA PRO A 32 23.85 8.60 1.80
C PRO A 32 22.46 7.98 1.89
N SER A 33 21.51 8.70 2.46
CA SER A 33 20.09 8.33 2.43
C SER A 33 19.57 8.42 1.00
N GLY A 34 18.57 7.59 0.68
CA GLY A 34 17.96 7.63 -0.65
C GLY A 34 18.63 6.75 -1.72
N ILE A 35 19.56 5.87 -1.35
CA ILE A 35 20.13 4.85 -2.26
C ILE A 35 19.17 3.64 -2.43
N GLY A 36 17.92 3.77 -2.02
CA GLY A 36 16.93 2.71 -2.17
C GLY A 36 16.34 2.61 -3.57
N ILE A 37 15.45 1.66 -3.75
CA ILE A 37 14.69 1.46 -4.99
C ILE A 37 13.90 2.74 -5.34
N PRO A 38 14.03 3.28 -6.56
CA PRO A 38 13.31 4.49 -6.97
C PRO A 38 11.79 4.36 -6.82
N SER A 39 11.15 5.42 -6.32
CA SER A 39 9.69 5.44 -6.13
C SER A 39 8.90 5.21 -7.43
N MET A 40 9.47 5.56 -8.58
CA MET A 40 8.86 5.34 -9.89
C MET A 40 8.64 3.84 -10.17
N LEU A 41 9.53 2.96 -9.71
CA LEU A 41 9.37 1.52 -9.87
C LEU A 41 8.23 0.95 -9.02
N TRP A 42 7.99 1.51 -7.83
CA TRP A 42 6.84 1.15 -7.01
C TRP A 42 5.51 1.58 -7.64
N ILE A 43 5.48 2.77 -8.24
CA ILE A 43 4.31 3.25 -8.98
C ILE A 43 4.09 2.38 -10.23
N ALA A 44 5.15 2.10 -10.99
CA ALA A 44 5.09 1.25 -12.17
C ALA A 44 4.56 -0.16 -11.82
N MET A 45 5.10 -0.79 -10.77
CA MET A 45 4.60 -2.07 -10.25
C MET A 45 3.11 -2.01 -9.91
N GLY A 46 2.68 -0.93 -9.26
CA GLY A 46 1.28 -0.72 -8.90
C GLY A 46 0.33 -0.53 -10.08
N LEU A 47 0.85 -0.33 -11.29
CA LEU A 47 0.09 -0.23 -12.55
C LEU A 47 0.17 -1.50 -13.39
N GLN A 48 0.89 -2.53 -12.93
CA GLN A 48 1.00 -3.81 -13.61
C GLN A 48 -0.15 -4.76 -13.25
N GLU A 49 -0.28 -5.76 -14.06
CA GLU A 49 -1.18 -6.89 -13.86
C GLU A 49 -0.36 -8.18 -13.90
N THR A 50 -0.50 -9.00 -12.88
CA THR A 50 0.24 -10.25 -12.73
C THR A 50 -0.73 -11.34 -12.30
N ASP A 51 -0.75 -12.45 -13.03
CA ASP A 51 -1.63 -13.59 -12.74
C ASP A 51 -3.12 -13.22 -12.62
N GLY A 52 -3.57 -12.25 -13.44
CA GLY A 52 -4.95 -11.74 -13.42
C GLY A 52 -5.26 -10.78 -12.28
N MET A 53 -4.29 -10.49 -11.41
CA MET A 53 -4.44 -9.54 -10.30
C MET A 53 -3.84 -8.19 -10.65
N ALA A 54 -4.61 -7.12 -10.46
CA ALA A 54 -4.23 -5.77 -10.78
C ALA A 54 -3.48 -5.09 -9.61
N GLY A 55 -2.30 -4.58 -9.87
CA GLY A 55 -1.53 -3.75 -8.96
C GLY A 55 -1.02 -4.45 -7.71
N VAL A 56 -0.80 -5.76 -7.77
CA VAL A 56 -0.23 -6.55 -6.67
C VAL A 56 1.29 -6.53 -6.69
N TYR A 57 1.88 -6.88 -5.56
CA TYR A 57 3.33 -7.01 -5.43
C TYR A 57 3.85 -8.19 -6.27
N ASN A 58 4.74 -7.91 -7.23
CA ASN A 58 5.29 -8.89 -8.17
C ASN A 58 6.83 -8.84 -8.29
N ARG A 59 7.50 -8.13 -7.39
CA ARG A 59 8.96 -7.93 -7.36
C ARG A 59 9.54 -7.12 -8.54
N TYR A 60 8.72 -6.56 -9.41
CA TYR A 60 9.18 -5.75 -10.55
C TYR A 60 10.21 -4.70 -10.15
N GLN A 61 9.93 -3.95 -9.08
CA GLN A 61 10.80 -2.88 -8.61
C GLN A 61 12.19 -3.39 -8.17
N GLN A 62 12.28 -4.60 -7.62
CA GLN A 62 13.54 -5.20 -7.20
C GLN A 62 14.32 -5.73 -8.41
N ALA A 63 13.63 -6.43 -9.31
CA ALA A 63 14.22 -6.97 -10.52
C ALA A 63 14.79 -5.85 -11.41
N THR A 64 13.95 -4.86 -11.75
CA THR A 64 14.39 -3.71 -12.58
C THR A 64 15.54 -2.94 -11.93
N PHE A 65 15.52 -2.75 -10.62
CA PHE A 65 16.63 -2.07 -9.95
C PHE A 65 17.93 -2.88 -9.99
N ALA A 66 17.86 -4.21 -9.86
CA ALA A 66 19.01 -5.08 -10.01
C ALA A 66 19.51 -5.15 -11.47
N ASP A 67 18.62 -5.18 -12.45
CA ASP A 67 18.95 -5.20 -13.88
C ASP A 67 19.72 -3.93 -14.33
N HIS A 68 19.53 -2.83 -13.60
CA HIS A 68 20.29 -1.59 -13.78
C HIS A 68 21.48 -1.45 -12.82
N ASP A 69 22.05 -2.55 -12.33
CA ASP A 69 23.20 -2.55 -11.42
C ASP A 69 23.01 -1.65 -10.19
N PHE A 70 21.77 -1.58 -9.68
CA PHE A 70 21.36 -0.75 -8.55
C PHE A 70 21.56 0.77 -8.78
N GLN A 71 21.60 1.21 -10.03
CA GLN A 71 21.68 2.61 -10.39
C GLN A 71 20.29 3.25 -10.41
N GLN A 72 20.12 4.30 -9.61
CA GLN A 72 18.80 4.92 -9.41
C GLN A 72 18.23 5.56 -10.68
N GLU A 73 19.03 6.35 -11.39
CA GLU A 73 18.48 7.14 -12.51
C GLU A 73 18.07 6.28 -13.70
N PRO A 74 18.87 5.31 -14.19
CA PRO A 74 18.43 4.42 -15.25
C PRO A 74 17.18 3.63 -14.87
N ALA A 75 17.15 3.06 -13.67
CA ALA A 75 16.00 2.31 -13.18
C ALA A 75 14.75 3.19 -13.04
N ALA A 76 14.90 4.42 -12.52
CA ALA A 76 13.80 5.37 -12.42
C ALA A 76 13.29 5.80 -13.80
N GLN A 77 14.17 5.90 -14.80
CA GLN A 77 13.78 6.22 -16.16
C GLN A 77 12.92 5.12 -16.76
N GLU A 78 13.30 3.85 -16.61
CA GLU A 78 12.48 2.72 -17.07
C GLU A 78 11.09 2.75 -16.40
N GLY A 79 11.05 2.97 -15.08
CA GLY A 79 9.77 3.12 -14.38
C GLY A 79 8.91 4.27 -14.91
N ARG A 80 9.51 5.42 -15.24
CA ARG A 80 8.80 6.57 -15.85
C ARG A 80 8.27 6.24 -17.25
N GLU A 81 9.05 5.52 -18.04
CA GLU A 81 8.64 5.10 -19.39
C GLU A 81 7.47 4.13 -19.32
N TYR A 82 7.55 3.11 -18.47
CA TYR A 82 6.46 2.18 -18.23
C TYR A 82 5.17 2.90 -17.78
N ILE A 83 5.26 3.81 -16.82
CA ILE A 83 4.11 4.60 -16.34
C ILE A 83 3.49 5.40 -17.49
N ARG A 84 4.32 6.05 -18.31
CA ARG A 84 3.85 6.86 -19.46
C ARG A 84 3.10 6.02 -20.47
N GLU A 85 3.64 4.85 -20.83
CA GLU A 85 2.99 3.91 -21.75
C GLU A 85 1.68 3.41 -21.19
N ARG A 86 1.67 2.97 -19.92
CA ARG A 86 0.46 2.48 -19.26
C ARG A 86 -0.63 3.54 -19.16
N LEU A 87 -0.29 4.77 -18.85
CA LEU A 87 -1.25 5.89 -18.83
C LEU A 87 -1.76 6.24 -20.23
N LYS A 88 -0.94 6.05 -21.27
CA LYS A 88 -1.39 6.18 -22.65
C LYS A 88 -2.40 5.10 -23.01
N GLU A 89 -2.14 3.84 -22.69
CA GLU A 89 -3.07 2.73 -22.90
C GLU A 89 -4.42 2.99 -22.18
N PHE A 90 -4.39 3.45 -20.94
CA PHE A 90 -5.58 3.78 -20.17
C PHE A 90 -6.39 4.91 -20.81
N ARG A 91 -5.71 5.92 -21.38
CA ARG A 91 -6.37 7.01 -22.08
C ARG A 91 -6.98 6.55 -23.41
N GLU A 92 -6.31 5.65 -24.12
CA GLU A 92 -6.81 5.08 -25.38
C GLU A 92 -7.95 4.07 -25.14
N ASN A 93 -7.97 3.42 -23.98
CA ASN A 93 -9.00 2.47 -23.60
C ASN A 93 -9.52 2.73 -22.16
N PRO A 94 -10.42 3.70 -21.98
CA PRO A 94 -10.97 4.04 -20.65
C PRO A 94 -11.68 2.89 -19.95
N SER A 95 -12.30 1.98 -20.69
CA SER A 95 -12.97 0.82 -20.08
C SER A 95 -11.98 -0.14 -19.43
N MET A 96 -10.82 -0.35 -20.05
CA MET A 96 -9.72 -1.13 -19.48
C MET A 96 -9.18 -0.46 -18.20
N MET A 97 -9.04 0.87 -18.20
CA MET A 97 -8.64 1.61 -17.00
C MET A 97 -9.61 1.39 -15.85
N VAL A 98 -10.92 1.55 -16.10
CA VAL A 98 -11.95 1.36 -15.08
C VAL A 98 -11.93 -0.07 -14.54
N ASP A 99 -11.83 -1.07 -15.41
CA ASP A 99 -11.75 -2.47 -15.02
C ASP A 99 -10.49 -2.77 -14.20
N PHE A 100 -9.35 -2.24 -14.62
CA PHE A 100 -8.08 -2.37 -13.88
C PHE A 100 -8.20 -1.82 -12.46
N PHE A 101 -8.67 -0.57 -12.30
CA PHE A 101 -8.77 0.04 -10.98
C PHE A 101 -9.86 -0.59 -10.12
N LYS A 102 -10.96 -1.06 -10.73
CA LYS A 102 -11.98 -1.85 -10.03
C LYS A 102 -11.37 -3.11 -9.43
N ARG A 103 -10.68 -3.93 -10.25
CA ARG A 103 -10.00 -5.15 -9.78
C ARG A 103 -8.91 -4.85 -8.75
N LYS A 104 -8.17 -3.76 -8.93
CA LYS A 104 -7.16 -3.33 -7.94
C LYS A 104 -7.79 -3.00 -6.58
N LEU A 105 -8.91 -2.28 -6.57
CA LEU A 105 -9.66 -2.01 -5.35
C LEU A 105 -10.22 -3.30 -4.74
N GLU A 106 -10.81 -4.17 -5.55
CA GLU A 106 -11.31 -5.46 -5.09
C GLU A 106 -10.20 -6.28 -4.43
N ASN A 107 -9.05 -6.44 -5.08
CA ASN A 107 -7.90 -7.16 -4.53
C ASN A 107 -7.39 -6.56 -3.23
N GLN A 108 -7.38 -5.23 -3.11
CA GLN A 108 -6.90 -4.53 -1.92
C GLN A 108 -7.85 -4.64 -0.73
N TRP A 109 -9.17 -4.71 -0.99
CA TRP A 109 -10.19 -4.62 0.04
C TRP A 109 -10.88 -5.95 0.36
N ILE A 110 -10.76 -6.95 -0.51
CA ILE A 110 -11.38 -8.26 -0.29
C ILE A 110 -10.48 -9.18 0.55
N GLU A 111 -9.15 -9.02 0.45
CA GLU A 111 -8.20 -9.88 1.15
C GLU A 111 -7.93 -9.33 2.57
N PRO A 112 -8.51 -9.94 3.63
CA PRO A 112 -8.51 -9.37 4.97
C PRO A 112 -7.14 -9.39 5.66
N LEU A 113 -6.26 -10.30 5.23
CA LEU A 113 -4.92 -10.46 5.77
C LEU A 113 -3.86 -9.73 4.94
N PHE A 114 -4.28 -9.05 3.87
CA PHE A 114 -3.42 -8.29 2.97
C PHE A 114 -2.26 -9.13 2.42
N SER A 115 -2.52 -10.40 2.11
CA SER A 115 -1.52 -11.40 1.69
C SER A 115 -0.35 -11.58 2.67
N SER A 116 -0.49 -11.15 3.91
CA SER A 116 0.59 -11.21 4.90
C SER A 116 1.06 -12.63 5.16
N LEU A 117 0.14 -13.58 5.25
CA LEU A 117 0.48 -14.99 5.40
C LEU A 117 1.22 -15.52 4.17
N LYS A 118 0.73 -15.23 2.96
CA LYS A 118 1.38 -15.65 1.72
C LYS A 118 2.78 -15.02 1.55
N ALA A 119 2.94 -13.77 1.95
CA ALA A 119 4.23 -13.10 1.88
C ALA A 119 5.27 -13.74 2.82
N THR A 120 4.83 -14.28 3.96
CA THR A 120 5.70 -14.94 4.94
C THR A 120 5.97 -16.41 4.62
N GLU A 121 5.17 -17.07 3.76
CA GLU A 121 5.46 -18.42 3.25
C GLU A 121 6.79 -18.51 2.49
N THR A 122 7.26 -17.40 1.95
CA THR A 122 8.49 -17.35 1.15
C THR A 122 9.75 -17.21 1.98
N PHE A 123 9.67 -17.12 3.30
CA PHE A 123 10.84 -17.16 4.15
C PHE A 123 11.41 -18.58 4.16
N ASP A 124 12.59 -18.72 3.56
CA ASP A 124 13.36 -19.94 3.65
C ASP A 124 13.71 -20.18 5.12
N THR A 125 13.30 -21.33 5.62
CA THR A 125 13.60 -21.74 7.00
C THR A 125 14.89 -22.53 7.08
N ASP A 126 15.77 -22.45 6.07
CA ASP A 126 17.02 -23.22 5.98
C ASP A 126 16.82 -24.74 6.17
N GLY A 127 15.63 -25.24 5.80
CA GLY A 127 15.25 -26.64 5.95
C GLY A 127 14.78 -27.04 7.35
N GLU A 128 14.72 -26.09 8.29
CA GLU A 128 14.16 -26.37 9.62
C GLU A 128 12.63 -26.43 9.56
N PRO A 129 11.99 -27.43 10.20
CA PRO A 129 10.55 -27.54 10.20
C PRO A 129 9.94 -26.39 11.00
N LEU A 130 8.93 -25.73 10.42
CA LEU A 130 8.17 -24.71 11.13
C LEU A 130 7.52 -25.28 12.41
N PRO A 131 7.50 -24.54 13.51
CA PRO A 131 6.74 -24.93 14.71
C PRO A 131 5.30 -25.31 14.34
N SER A 132 4.76 -26.34 14.99
CA SER A 132 3.45 -26.94 14.65
C SER A 132 2.30 -25.92 14.63
N VAL A 133 2.34 -24.90 15.49
CA VAL A 133 1.35 -23.81 15.52
C VAL A 133 1.46 -22.96 14.25
N ILE A 134 2.68 -22.61 13.86
CA ILE A 134 2.94 -21.83 12.64
C ILE A 134 2.53 -22.64 11.41
N GLN A 135 2.90 -23.90 11.34
CA GLN A 135 2.48 -24.79 10.26
C GLN A 135 0.96 -24.90 10.15
N SER A 136 0.23 -24.99 11.27
CA SER A 136 -1.22 -25.02 11.29
C SER A 136 -1.85 -23.68 10.87
N LEU A 137 -1.19 -22.56 11.15
CA LEU A 137 -1.63 -21.22 10.74
C LEU A 137 -1.48 -21.02 9.22
N TYR A 138 -0.41 -21.54 8.62
CA TYR A 138 -0.19 -21.38 7.16
C TYR A 138 -0.93 -22.41 6.32
N TYR A 139 -0.97 -23.67 6.76
CA TYR A 139 -1.37 -24.81 5.93
C TYR A 139 -2.49 -25.64 6.54
N GLY A 140 -2.91 -25.34 7.77
CA GLY A 140 -3.85 -26.16 8.52
C GLY A 140 -5.16 -25.46 8.89
N ASN A 141 -5.85 -26.04 9.84
CA ASN A 141 -7.18 -25.61 10.29
C ASN A 141 -7.19 -24.18 10.87
N LEU A 142 -6.08 -23.71 11.45
CA LEU A 142 -5.99 -22.36 12.00
C LEU A 142 -6.00 -21.30 10.90
N HIS A 143 -5.50 -21.59 9.70
CA HIS A 143 -5.57 -20.69 8.56
C HIS A 143 -7.02 -20.34 8.20
N GLU A 144 -7.90 -21.33 8.12
CA GLU A 144 -9.31 -21.12 7.79
C GLU A 144 -10.04 -20.32 8.87
N ILE A 145 -9.72 -20.59 10.14
CA ILE A 145 -10.31 -19.87 11.29
C ILE A 145 -9.83 -18.43 11.30
N ASP A 146 -8.54 -18.19 11.13
CA ASP A 146 -7.94 -16.86 11.12
C ASP A 146 -8.49 -16.04 9.98
N TRP A 147 -8.54 -16.59 8.77
CA TRP A 147 -9.12 -15.95 7.60
C TRP A 147 -10.60 -15.58 7.81
N LYS A 148 -11.42 -16.47 8.39
CA LYS A 148 -12.82 -16.19 8.70
C LYS A 148 -12.96 -15.07 9.74
N LEU A 149 -12.17 -15.11 10.81
CA LEU A 149 -12.19 -14.06 11.84
C LEU A 149 -11.77 -12.71 11.28
N ALA A 150 -10.70 -12.68 10.47
CA ALA A 150 -10.24 -11.45 9.80
C ALA A 150 -11.30 -10.89 8.85
N ASN A 151 -11.99 -11.74 8.07
CA ASN A 151 -13.10 -11.34 7.22
C ASN A 151 -14.28 -10.74 7.99
N TYR A 152 -14.67 -11.35 9.11
CA TYR A 152 -15.73 -10.81 9.97
C TYR A 152 -15.33 -9.44 10.54
N TYR A 153 -14.11 -9.34 11.07
CA TYR A 153 -13.58 -8.08 11.60
C TYR A 153 -13.58 -6.99 10.52
N GLN A 154 -13.03 -7.29 9.35
CA GLN A 154 -12.99 -6.36 8.21
C GLN A 154 -14.40 -5.93 7.78
N SER A 155 -15.35 -6.86 7.71
CA SER A 155 -16.74 -6.57 7.37
C SER A 155 -17.40 -5.61 8.38
N ILE A 156 -17.12 -5.79 9.67
CA ILE A 156 -17.61 -4.90 10.74
C ILE A 156 -17.02 -3.50 10.57
N VAL A 157 -15.71 -3.39 10.32
CA VAL A 157 -15.02 -2.11 10.12
C VAL A 157 -15.59 -1.38 8.90
N TYR A 158 -15.81 -2.09 7.79
CA TYR A 158 -16.39 -1.48 6.58
C TYR A 158 -17.83 -1.04 6.79
N LEU A 159 -18.64 -1.84 7.46
CA LEU A 159 -20.01 -1.48 7.77
C LEU A 159 -20.06 -0.25 8.68
N ALA A 160 -19.22 -0.21 9.71
CA ALA A 160 -19.10 0.95 10.59
C ALA A 160 -18.64 2.20 9.83
N GLY A 161 -17.65 2.07 8.94
CA GLY A 161 -17.19 3.16 8.07
C GLY A 161 -18.27 3.65 7.12
N LEU A 162 -19.05 2.74 6.52
CA LEU A 162 -20.19 3.07 5.66
C LEU A 162 -21.28 3.84 6.43
N VAL A 163 -21.66 3.34 7.60
CA VAL A 163 -22.68 3.98 8.45
C VAL A 163 -22.21 5.38 8.87
N LEU A 164 -20.95 5.51 9.28
CA LEU A 164 -20.34 6.78 9.63
C LEU A 164 -20.32 7.74 8.42
N GLY A 165 -19.92 7.26 7.25
CA GLY A 165 -19.90 8.02 6.00
C GLY A 165 -21.30 8.55 5.63
N ILE A 166 -22.31 7.70 5.70
CA ILE A 166 -23.73 8.10 5.46
C ILE A 166 -24.16 9.15 6.48
N ALA A 167 -23.84 8.96 7.75
CA ALA A 167 -24.20 9.90 8.82
C ALA A 167 -23.52 11.27 8.61
N LEU A 168 -22.25 11.30 8.23
CA LEU A 168 -21.50 12.52 7.93
C LEU A 168 -22.06 13.23 6.69
N CYS A 169 -22.34 12.52 5.62
CA CYS A 169 -22.96 13.06 4.41
C CYS A 169 -24.34 13.65 4.73
N GLY A 170 -25.15 12.96 5.54
CA GLY A 170 -26.46 13.44 5.96
C GLY A 170 -26.38 14.73 6.79
N ARG A 171 -25.41 14.84 7.70
CA ARG A 171 -25.18 16.08 8.47
C ARG A 171 -24.69 17.22 7.59
N TRP A 172 -23.76 16.95 6.69
CA TRP A 172 -23.27 17.93 5.71
C TRP A 172 -24.41 18.47 4.84
N TRP A 173 -25.25 17.56 4.33
CA TRP A 173 -26.44 17.94 3.53
C TRP A 173 -27.41 18.83 4.30
N GLN A 174 -27.60 18.55 5.60
CA GLN A 174 -28.47 19.34 6.48
C GLN A 174 -27.81 20.61 6.99
N LYS A 175 -26.57 20.93 6.55
CA LYS A 175 -25.76 22.07 7.03
C LYS A 175 -25.56 22.08 8.56
N LYS A 176 -25.62 20.93 9.21
CA LYS A 176 -25.36 20.80 10.65
C LYS A 176 -23.86 20.70 10.89
N GLU A 177 -23.42 21.27 12.01
CA GLU A 177 -22.02 21.15 12.40
C GLU A 177 -21.61 19.68 12.59
N ILE A 178 -20.45 19.33 12.03
CA ILE A 178 -19.84 18.02 12.22
C ILE A 178 -19.02 18.09 13.50
N PRO A 179 -19.27 17.20 14.50
CA PRO A 179 -18.47 17.19 15.71
C PRO A 179 -16.98 17.06 15.41
N THR A 180 -16.18 17.91 16.01
CA THR A 180 -14.71 17.95 15.81
C THR A 180 -14.04 16.62 16.13
N ALA A 181 -14.60 15.82 17.03
CA ALA A 181 -14.12 14.49 17.35
C ALA A 181 -14.13 13.49 16.15
N LEU A 182 -14.95 13.76 15.13
CA LEU A 182 -15.02 12.93 13.91
C LEU A 182 -13.98 13.30 12.85
N TRP A 183 -13.20 14.35 13.08
CA TRP A 183 -12.08 14.76 12.23
C TRP A 183 -10.73 14.18 12.70
N LEU A 184 -10.71 13.50 13.84
CA LEU A 184 -9.52 12.79 14.28
C LEU A 184 -9.36 11.55 13.36
N PRO A 185 -8.21 11.40 12.69
CA PRO A 185 -7.97 10.22 11.88
C PRO A 185 -7.99 8.98 12.79
N LEU A 186 -8.71 7.97 12.35
CA LEU A 186 -8.62 6.61 12.87
C LEU A 186 -7.22 6.03 12.59
#